data_2e6bf82940e208967e6cc07cf1832367
#
_entry.id   2e6bf82940e208967e6cc07cf1832367
#
_cell.length_a   1.000
_cell.length_b   1.000
_cell.length_c   1.000
_cell.angle_alpha   90.00
_cell.angle_beta   90.00
_cell.angle_gamma   90.00
#
_symmetry.space_group_name_H-M   'P 1'
#
loop_
_entity.id
_entity.type
_entity.pdbx_description
1 polymer ?
#
loop_
_entity_poly.entity_id
_entity_poly.type
_entity_poly.pdbx_seq_one_letter_code
_entity_poly.pdbx_strand_id
1 'polypeptide(L)'
;MSEQPAPAPIPNLPAPNSPAPTSAAPRLSAPGPGAIPPGSPLPAGLAEALKRDSAGLVAAIVQQFDTNEVLMLGWMDDEALHRTLTSGRVTFYSRSRQEYWRKGDTSGHVQWVKSLAMDCDGDALLVRVDQVGAACHTGTRTCFDGRGLDAVPGSAD
;
A
#
# COMPACT_ATOMS: atom_id res chain seq x y z
N MET A 1 -36.19 16.74 33.50
CA MET A 1 -34.74 16.43 33.26
C MET A 1 -34.60 14.94 33.41
N SER A 2 -34.63 14.22 32.31
CA SER A 2 -34.50 12.75 32.30
C SER A 2 -33.07 12.41 31.92
N GLU A 3 -32.33 11.89 32.86
CA GLU A 3 -30.98 11.42 32.76
C GLU A 3 -30.96 10.08 32.00
N GLN A 4 -30.29 10.03 30.88
CA GLN A 4 -30.14 8.84 30.05
C GLN A 4 -28.99 7.99 30.58
N PRO A 5 -29.19 6.69 30.90
CA PRO A 5 -28.11 5.87 31.42
C PRO A 5 -27.03 5.59 30.36
N ALA A 6 -25.77 5.62 30.80
CA ALA A 6 -24.58 5.33 29.99
C ALA A 6 -24.63 3.90 29.46
N PRO A 7 -24.14 3.66 28.21
CA PRO A 7 -24.05 2.32 27.64
C PRO A 7 -23.02 1.47 28.40
N ALA A 8 -23.39 0.21 28.61
CA ALA A 8 -22.56 -0.79 29.28
C ALA A 8 -21.27 -1.10 28.45
N PRO A 9 -20.16 -1.45 29.13
CA PRO A 9 -18.93 -1.80 28.44
C PRO A 9 -19.08 -3.12 27.66
N ILE A 10 -18.61 -3.11 26.42
CA ILE A 10 -18.61 -4.27 25.55
C ILE A 10 -17.59 -5.30 26.08
N PRO A 11 -17.96 -6.59 26.18
CA PRO A 11 -17.01 -7.61 26.62
C PRO A 11 -15.88 -7.80 25.61
N ASN A 12 -14.65 -7.87 26.14
CA ASN A 12 -13.43 -8.16 25.40
C ASN A 12 -13.56 -9.51 24.68
N LEU A 13 -13.68 -9.48 23.35
CA LEU A 13 -13.58 -10.66 22.51
C LEU A 13 -12.10 -11.10 22.44
N PRO A 14 -11.78 -12.37 22.70
CA PRO A 14 -10.42 -12.85 22.51
C PRO A 14 -10.03 -12.78 21.02
N ALA A 15 -8.81 -12.34 20.76
CA ALA A 15 -8.22 -12.31 19.44
C ALA A 15 -8.23 -13.72 18.82
N PRO A 16 -8.56 -13.88 17.53
CA PRO A 16 -8.45 -15.18 16.87
C PRO A 16 -7.00 -15.62 16.84
N ASN A 17 -6.72 -16.80 17.38
CA ASN A 17 -5.46 -17.52 17.26
C ASN A 17 -5.21 -17.79 15.78
N SER A 18 -4.32 -17.03 15.16
CA SER A 18 -3.76 -17.36 13.86
C SER A 18 -2.73 -18.47 14.05
N PRO A 19 -2.87 -19.61 13.37
CA PRO A 19 -1.81 -20.62 13.37
C PRO A 19 -0.56 -20.04 12.69
N ALA A 20 0.59 -20.26 13.31
CA ALA A 20 1.88 -19.90 12.74
C ALA A 20 2.09 -20.58 11.39
N PRO A 21 2.59 -19.87 10.36
CA PRO A 21 2.91 -20.50 9.09
C PRO A 21 4.11 -21.41 9.27
N THR A 22 3.88 -22.71 9.15
CA THR A 22 4.90 -23.76 9.11
C THR A 22 5.49 -23.78 7.70
N SER A 23 6.82 -23.81 7.62
CA SER A 23 7.63 -23.99 6.42
C SER A 23 8.09 -22.71 5.73
N ALA A 24 9.29 -22.28 6.12
CA ALA A 24 10.10 -21.36 5.32
C ALA A 24 10.54 -22.08 4.04
N ALA A 25 9.97 -21.71 2.90
CA ALA A 25 10.57 -22.04 1.61
C ALA A 25 11.97 -21.41 1.51
N PRO A 26 12.95 -22.05 0.85
CA PRO A 26 14.29 -21.49 0.71
C PRO A 26 14.19 -20.14 0.03
N ARG A 27 14.75 -19.10 0.68
CA ARG A 27 14.85 -17.77 0.09
C ARG A 27 15.82 -17.84 -1.08
N LEU A 28 15.29 -17.78 -2.28
CA LEU A 28 16.08 -17.40 -3.43
C LEU A 28 16.66 -16.02 -3.12
N SER A 29 17.98 -15.85 -3.28
CA SER A 29 18.64 -14.56 -3.13
C SER A 29 17.88 -13.51 -3.91
N ALA A 30 17.58 -12.37 -3.26
CA ALA A 30 16.89 -11.29 -3.94
C ALA A 30 17.65 -10.91 -5.20
N PRO A 31 16.99 -10.73 -6.35
CA PRO A 31 17.64 -10.24 -7.53
C PRO A 31 18.28 -8.88 -7.24
N GLY A 32 19.44 -8.59 -7.85
CA GLY A 32 20.11 -7.31 -7.70
C GLY A 32 19.21 -6.14 -8.13
N PRO A 33 19.57 -4.88 -7.76
CA PRO A 33 18.78 -3.71 -8.12
C PRO A 33 18.46 -3.66 -9.61
N GLY A 34 17.18 -3.48 -9.94
CA GLY A 34 16.70 -3.41 -11.32
C GLY A 34 16.51 -4.75 -12.04
N ALA A 35 16.92 -5.88 -11.47
CA ALA A 35 16.75 -7.17 -12.12
C ALA A 35 15.28 -7.65 -12.07
N ILE A 36 14.83 -8.25 -13.18
CA ILE A 36 13.49 -8.89 -13.22
C ILE A 36 13.55 -10.15 -12.36
N PRO A 37 12.67 -10.30 -11.37
CA PRO A 37 12.63 -11.50 -10.56
C PRO A 37 12.23 -12.72 -11.41
N PRO A 38 12.81 -13.90 -11.15
CA PRO A 38 12.42 -15.13 -11.83
C PRO A 38 10.92 -15.40 -11.65
N GLY A 39 10.21 -15.64 -12.75
CA GLY A 39 8.78 -15.93 -12.73
C GLY A 39 7.90 -14.69 -12.49
N SER A 40 8.39 -13.49 -12.81
CA SER A 40 7.55 -12.27 -12.76
C SER A 40 6.22 -12.48 -13.51
N PRO A 41 5.06 -12.20 -12.86
CA PRO A 41 3.75 -12.31 -13.49
C PRO A 41 3.40 -11.11 -14.39
N LEU A 42 4.28 -10.11 -14.46
CA LEU A 42 4.04 -8.91 -15.25
C LEU A 42 4.31 -9.14 -16.74
N PRO A 43 3.63 -8.42 -17.63
CA PRO A 43 4.03 -8.36 -19.04
C PRO A 43 5.50 -7.96 -19.19
N ALA A 44 6.23 -8.60 -20.10
CA ALA A 44 7.67 -8.42 -20.27
C ALA A 44 8.10 -6.95 -20.37
N GLY A 45 7.44 -6.14 -21.20
CA GLY A 45 7.78 -4.73 -21.35
C GLY A 45 7.57 -3.91 -20.07
N LEU A 46 6.58 -4.24 -19.25
CA LEU A 46 6.40 -3.60 -17.95
C LEU A 46 7.47 -4.06 -16.95
N ALA A 47 7.73 -5.36 -16.91
CA ALA A 47 8.76 -5.92 -16.03
C ALA A 47 10.15 -5.34 -16.31
N GLU A 48 10.49 -5.13 -17.60
CA GLU A 48 11.76 -4.54 -18.05
C GLU A 48 11.86 -3.05 -17.71
N ALA A 49 10.75 -2.31 -17.77
CA ALA A 49 10.73 -0.87 -17.52
C ALA A 49 10.85 -0.52 -16.03
N LEU A 50 10.46 -1.43 -15.14
CA LEU A 50 10.51 -1.19 -13.69
C LEU A 50 11.93 -1.27 -13.13
N LYS A 51 12.34 -0.23 -12.42
CA LYS A 51 13.57 -0.20 -11.64
C LYS A 51 13.26 -0.48 -10.16
N ARG A 52 13.54 -1.69 -9.76
CA ARG A 52 13.32 -2.16 -8.39
C ARG A 52 14.50 -1.79 -7.50
N ASP A 53 14.22 -1.55 -6.22
CA ASP A 53 15.26 -1.39 -5.22
C ASP A 53 16.00 -2.73 -4.94
N SER A 54 16.94 -2.73 -4.01
CA SER A 54 17.70 -3.93 -3.63
C SER A 54 16.86 -5.03 -2.99
N ALA A 55 15.64 -4.72 -2.55
CA ALA A 55 14.66 -5.67 -2.03
C ALA A 55 13.68 -6.18 -3.10
N GLY A 56 13.81 -5.73 -4.35
CA GLY A 56 12.93 -6.06 -5.45
C GLY A 56 11.61 -5.26 -5.44
N LEU A 57 11.58 -4.11 -4.79
CA LEU A 57 10.39 -3.31 -4.58
C LEU A 57 10.43 -1.99 -5.35
N VAL A 58 9.25 -1.49 -5.70
CA VAL A 58 9.01 -0.18 -6.30
C VAL A 58 8.11 0.62 -5.38
N ALA A 59 8.37 1.91 -5.22
CA ALA A 59 7.51 2.80 -4.46
C ALA A 59 6.17 3.01 -5.19
N ALA A 60 5.07 2.97 -4.45
CA ALA A 60 3.72 3.21 -4.97
C ALA A 60 3.08 4.38 -4.21
N ILE A 61 2.96 5.51 -4.88
CA ILE A 61 2.27 6.71 -4.41
C ILE A 61 0.79 6.52 -4.68
N VAL A 62 -0.04 6.56 -3.65
CA VAL A 62 -1.49 6.43 -3.79
C VAL A 62 -2.14 7.79 -3.69
N GLN A 63 -2.93 8.13 -4.70
CA GLN A 63 -3.57 9.43 -4.86
C GLN A 63 -5.07 9.26 -5.08
N GLN A 64 -5.87 10.09 -4.43
CA GLN A 64 -7.31 10.17 -4.71
C GLN A 64 -7.54 10.67 -6.15
N PHE A 65 -8.41 9.99 -6.91
CA PHE A 65 -8.53 10.20 -8.35
C PHE A 65 -9.18 11.55 -8.75
N ASP A 66 -10.10 12.06 -7.93
CA ASP A 66 -10.91 13.25 -8.21
C ASP A 66 -10.35 14.53 -7.56
N THR A 67 -9.63 14.42 -6.46
CA THR A 67 -9.06 15.58 -5.72
C THR A 67 -7.57 15.75 -5.93
N ASN A 68 -6.86 14.73 -6.43
CA ASN A 68 -5.40 14.65 -6.51
C ASN A 68 -4.69 14.67 -5.14
N GLU A 69 -5.43 14.46 -4.04
CA GLU A 69 -4.87 14.35 -2.70
C GLU A 69 -3.97 13.11 -2.59
N VAL A 70 -2.76 13.28 -2.09
CA VAL A 70 -1.86 12.14 -1.83
C VAL A 70 -2.28 11.47 -0.52
N LEU A 71 -2.63 10.20 -0.61
CA LEU A 71 -3.21 9.45 0.50
C LEU A 71 -2.16 8.71 1.33
N MET A 72 -1.25 8.04 0.66
CA MET A 72 -0.20 7.23 1.30
C MET A 72 0.88 6.87 0.29
N LEU A 73 1.96 6.32 0.80
CA LEU A 73 2.98 5.61 0.03
C LEU A 73 3.07 4.17 0.56
N GLY A 74 3.17 3.21 -0.34
CA GLY A 74 3.43 1.81 -0.03
C GLY A 74 4.46 1.22 -0.97
N TRP A 75 4.72 -0.07 -0.85
CA TRP A 75 5.71 -0.78 -1.63
C TRP A 75 5.07 -1.95 -2.37
N MET A 76 5.48 -2.17 -3.60
CA MET A 76 5.01 -3.27 -4.44
C MET A 76 6.21 -4.01 -5.02
N ASP A 77 6.15 -5.34 -4.98
CA ASP A 77 6.93 -6.18 -5.88
C ASP A 77 6.10 -6.49 -7.14
N ASP A 78 6.62 -7.29 -8.04
CA ASP A 78 5.96 -7.65 -9.30
C ASP A 78 4.60 -8.33 -9.06
N GLU A 79 4.49 -9.17 -8.03
CA GLU A 79 3.25 -9.86 -7.70
C GLU A 79 2.21 -8.91 -7.12
N ALA A 80 2.59 -7.99 -6.21
CA ALA A 80 1.68 -6.98 -5.67
C ALA A 80 1.15 -6.06 -6.76
N LEU A 81 2.02 -5.65 -7.68
CA LEU A 81 1.63 -4.86 -8.85
C LEU A 81 0.70 -5.65 -9.78
N HIS A 82 1.01 -6.90 -10.08
CA HIS A 82 0.15 -7.77 -10.88
C HIS A 82 -1.26 -7.90 -10.26
N ARG A 83 -1.34 -8.16 -8.96
CA ARG A 83 -2.64 -8.24 -8.24
C ARG A 83 -3.39 -6.92 -8.29
N THR A 84 -2.70 -5.80 -8.16
CA THR A 84 -3.31 -4.47 -8.27
C THR A 84 -3.89 -4.23 -9.66
N LEU A 85 -3.14 -4.57 -10.72
CA LEU A 85 -3.56 -4.41 -12.11
C LEU A 85 -4.73 -5.31 -12.50
N THR A 86 -4.80 -6.53 -11.96
CA THR A 86 -5.78 -7.53 -12.37
C THR A 86 -7.02 -7.58 -11.50
N SER A 87 -6.95 -7.17 -10.23
CA SER A 87 -8.09 -7.20 -9.31
C SER A 87 -8.83 -5.87 -9.17
N GLY A 88 -8.24 -4.75 -9.62
CA GLY A 88 -8.79 -3.42 -9.38
C GLY A 88 -8.71 -2.95 -7.92
N ARG A 89 -8.02 -3.68 -7.04
CA ARG A 89 -7.81 -3.41 -5.63
C ARG A 89 -6.32 -3.24 -5.34
N VAL A 90 -5.97 -2.18 -4.63
CA VAL A 90 -4.54 -1.94 -4.32
C VAL A 90 -4.00 -3.02 -3.37
N THR A 91 -2.95 -3.68 -3.81
CA THR A 91 -2.20 -4.66 -3.04
C THR A 91 -0.76 -4.18 -2.87
N PHE A 92 -0.26 -4.25 -1.66
CA PHE A 92 1.11 -3.89 -1.30
C PHE A 92 1.89 -5.10 -0.83
N TYR A 93 3.21 -4.93 -0.76
CA TYR A 93 4.11 -5.83 -0.05
C TYR A 93 4.60 -5.16 1.24
N SER A 94 4.35 -5.80 2.38
CA SER A 94 4.81 -5.33 3.68
C SER A 94 6.25 -5.77 3.92
N ARG A 95 7.18 -4.82 3.96
CA ARG A 95 8.60 -5.10 4.20
C ARG A 95 8.87 -5.67 5.59
N SER A 96 8.16 -5.17 6.60
CA SER A 96 8.34 -5.61 8.00
C SER A 96 7.74 -6.98 8.28
N ARG A 97 6.59 -7.30 7.67
CA ARG A 97 5.90 -8.58 7.85
C ARG A 97 6.25 -9.60 6.79
N GLN A 98 6.86 -9.16 5.67
CA GLN A 98 7.19 -9.98 4.52
C GLN A 98 5.98 -10.72 3.95
N GLU A 99 4.87 -10.02 3.82
CA GLU A 99 3.60 -10.55 3.33
C GLU A 99 2.89 -9.56 2.41
N TYR A 100 2.01 -10.07 1.55
CA TYR A 100 1.10 -9.25 0.75
C TYR A 100 -0.04 -8.74 1.59
N TRP A 101 -0.42 -7.51 1.33
CA TRP A 101 -1.49 -6.84 2.02
C TRP A 101 -2.38 -6.09 1.02
N ARG A 102 -3.61 -6.57 0.82
CA ARG A 102 -4.61 -5.87 0.02
C ARG A 102 -5.32 -4.84 0.90
N LYS A 103 -5.31 -3.60 0.45
CA LYS A 103 -5.88 -2.48 1.20
C LYS A 103 -7.38 -2.69 1.44
N GLY A 104 -7.77 -2.68 2.71
CA GLY A 104 -9.15 -2.78 3.17
C GLY A 104 -9.65 -4.19 3.50
N ASP A 105 -8.85 -5.24 3.34
CA ASP A 105 -9.29 -6.60 3.65
C ASP A 105 -9.61 -6.79 5.15
N THR A 106 -8.88 -6.12 6.02
CA THR A 106 -9.12 -6.18 7.47
C THR A 106 -9.98 -5.00 7.97
N SER A 107 -9.70 -3.79 7.48
CA SER A 107 -10.34 -2.56 7.97
C SER A 107 -11.63 -2.18 7.28
N GLY A 108 -11.91 -2.75 6.10
CA GLY A 108 -12.99 -2.28 5.21
C GLY A 108 -12.68 -0.96 4.47
N HIS A 109 -11.54 -0.33 4.75
CA HIS A 109 -11.12 0.93 4.12
C HIS A 109 -10.41 0.63 2.79
N VAL A 110 -11.18 0.48 1.75
CA VAL A 110 -10.76 -0.02 0.44
C VAL A 110 -10.25 1.10 -0.45
N GLN A 111 -9.33 0.77 -1.34
CA GLN A 111 -8.86 1.64 -2.41
C GLN A 111 -9.11 0.96 -3.76
N TRP A 112 -10.09 1.49 -4.51
CA TRP A 112 -10.45 1.01 -5.85
C TRP A 112 -9.59 1.69 -6.90
N VAL A 113 -8.86 0.91 -7.68
CA VAL A 113 -7.97 1.44 -8.72
C VAL A 113 -8.78 2.08 -9.85
N LYS A 114 -8.43 3.32 -10.21
CA LYS A 114 -8.96 4.05 -11.37
C LYS A 114 -7.94 4.12 -12.50
N SER A 115 -6.67 4.36 -12.18
CA SER A 115 -5.58 4.33 -13.14
C SER A 115 -4.24 4.09 -12.44
N LEU A 116 -3.27 3.68 -13.22
CA LEU A 116 -1.91 3.42 -12.78
C LEU A 116 -0.95 4.01 -13.82
N ALA A 117 0.08 4.66 -13.36
CA ALA A 117 1.16 5.16 -14.19
C ALA A 117 2.51 4.86 -13.55
N MET A 118 3.52 4.66 -14.36
CA MET A 118 4.90 4.57 -13.95
C MET A 118 5.54 5.94 -14.20
N ASP A 119 6.49 6.33 -13.38
CA ASP A 119 7.23 7.56 -13.60
C ASP A 119 8.24 7.44 -14.76
N CYS A 120 8.97 8.52 -15.03
CA CYS A 120 9.80 8.63 -16.25
C CYS A 120 10.99 7.66 -16.29
N ASP A 121 11.47 7.20 -15.16
CA ASP A 121 12.63 6.29 -15.07
C ASP A 121 12.31 4.93 -14.41
N GLY A 122 11.04 4.70 -14.05
CA GLY A 122 10.53 3.38 -13.69
C GLY A 122 10.75 2.99 -12.21
N ASP A 123 11.12 3.91 -11.34
CA ASP A 123 11.37 3.62 -9.91
C ASP A 123 10.20 3.96 -8.99
N ALA A 124 9.15 4.59 -9.52
CA ALA A 124 7.94 4.91 -8.78
C ALA A 124 6.66 4.65 -9.60
N LEU A 125 5.60 4.32 -8.89
CA LEU A 125 4.25 4.13 -9.44
C LEU A 125 3.31 5.19 -8.86
N LEU A 126 2.46 5.76 -9.70
CA LEU A 126 1.33 6.57 -9.29
C LEU A 126 0.04 5.75 -9.44
N VAL A 127 -0.58 5.42 -8.32
CA VAL A 127 -1.82 4.64 -8.25
C VAL A 127 -2.96 5.59 -7.92
N ARG A 128 -3.78 5.92 -8.89
CA ARG A 128 -4.98 6.76 -8.67
C ARG A 128 -6.14 5.86 -8.28
N VAL A 129 -6.76 6.18 -7.14
CA VAL A 129 -7.79 5.34 -6.52
C VAL A 129 -9.02 6.14 -6.14
N ASP A 130 -10.13 5.43 -6.02
CA ASP A 130 -11.30 5.87 -5.28
C ASP A 130 -11.24 5.24 -3.88
N GLN A 131 -10.94 6.07 -2.88
CA GLN A 131 -10.75 5.61 -1.51
C GLN A 131 -12.05 5.63 -0.74
N VAL A 132 -12.37 4.51 -0.12
CA VAL A 132 -13.44 4.37 0.88
C VAL A 132 -12.82 4.29 2.27
N GLY A 133 -13.19 5.22 3.15
CA GLY A 133 -12.66 5.29 4.51
C GLY A 133 -11.25 5.90 4.61
N ALA A 134 -10.48 5.48 5.60
CA ALA A 134 -9.18 6.04 5.92
C ALA A 134 -8.02 5.31 5.21
N ALA A 135 -7.02 6.05 4.75
CA ALA A 135 -5.77 5.44 4.28
C ALA A 135 -4.92 4.95 5.45
N CYS A 136 -4.81 5.75 6.49
CA CYS A 136 -3.94 5.47 7.63
C CYS A 136 -4.56 4.48 8.62
N HIS A 137 -3.73 3.60 9.19
CA HIS A 137 -4.13 2.67 10.26
C HIS A 137 -4.54 3.41 11.55
N THR A 138 -4.16 4.67 11.71
CA THR A 138 -4.59 5.53 12.83
C THR A 138 -5.98 6.12 12.64
N GLY A 139 -6.63 5.85 11.51
CA GLY A 139 -7.97 6.33 11.18
C GLY A 139 -8.04 7.68 10.47
N THR A 140 -6.90 8.32 10.17
CA THR A 140 -6.86 9.55 9.39
C THR A 140 -7.05 9.30 7.90
N ARG A 141 -7.63 10.27 7.19
CA ARG A 141 -7.91 10.16 5.76
C ARG A 141 -6.66 9.90 4.95
N THR A 142 -5.57 10.59 5.24
CA THR A 142 -4.26 10.36 4.65
C THR A 142 -3.25 9.92 5.71
N CYS A 143 -2.13 9.34 5.28
CA CYS A 143 -1.01 9.04 6.17
C CYS A 143 -0.22 10.28 6.59
N PHE A 144 -0.51 11.44 6.00
CA PHE A 144 0.19 12.71 6.24
C PHE A 144 -0.57 13.67 7.16
N ASP A 145 -1.83 13.38 7.47
CA ASP A 145 -2.67 14.24 8.31
C ASP A 145 -2.08 14.41 9.71
N GLY A 146 -1.96 15.68 10.13
CA GLY A 146 -1.45 16.04 11.45
C GLY A 146 0.06 15.79 11.65
N ARG A 147 0.82 15.57 10.57
CA ARG A 147 2.25 15.25 10.60
C ARG A 147 3.09 16.28 9.82
N GLY A 148 2.67 17.54 9.87
CA GLY A 148 3.42 18.63 9.27
C GLY A 148 4.82 18.75 9.88
N LEU A 149 5.78 19.13 9.04
CA LEU A 149 7.14 19.49 9.45
C LEU A 149 7.35 20.98 9.18
N ASP A 150 8.10 21.63 10.08
CA ASP A 150 8.47 23.03 9.89
C ASP A 150 9.45 23.14 8.72
N ALA A 151 9.07 23.96 7.74
CA ALA A 151 9.91 24.27 6.59
C ALA A 151 9.83 25.75 6.24
N VAL A 152 10.92 26.32 5.76
CA VAL A 152 10.92 27.67 5.20
C VAL A 152 10.29 27.61 3.81
N PRO A 153 9.16 28.30 3.56
CA PRO A 153 8.55 28.31 2.25
C PRO A 153 9.49 28.96 1.23
N GLY A 154 9.72 28.27 0.11
CA GLY A 154 10.40 28.86 -1.04
C GLY A 154 9.45 29.75 -1.83
N SER A 155 10.01 30.75 -2.55
CA SER A 155 9.28 31.50 -3.57
C SER A 155 10.03 31.42 -4.90
N ALA A 156 9.29 31.37 -6.00
CA ALA A 156 9.84 31.61 -7.32
C ALA A 156 9.79 33.12 -7.54
N ASP A 157 10.94 33.77 -7.57
CA ASP A 157 11.10 35.18 -7.95
C ASP A 157 10.99 35.35 -9.47
#